data_f63009d133f967c849683d3ffee5e38e
#
_entry.id   f63009d133f967c849683d3ffee5e38e
#
_cell.length_a   1.000
_cell.length_b   1.000
_cell.length_c   1.000
_cell.angle_alpha   90.00
_cell.angle_beta   90.00
_cell.angle_gamma   90.00
#
_symmetry.space_group_name_H-M   'P 1'
#
loop_
_entity.id
_entity.type
_entity.pdbx_description
1 polymer ?
#
loop_
_entity_poly.entity_id
_entity_poly.type
_entity_poly.pdbx_seq_one_letter_code
_entity_poly.pdbx_strand_id
1 'polypeptide(L)'
;VHHILEELDRRRGQAKAGGGEKRVAAQHAKGKLTARERIGLLLDEGSFEEFDMFVEHRSHDFGMDAQRIPGDGVVTGWGAINGRVVYVFSKDFTVFGGSLSGAQAQKIIKVQTQALKVGAPIIGLYDAGGARIQEGVESLAGYADIFLQNTLASGVIPQISVIMGPCAGGDVYSPAITDFIFMVKDTSYMYVTGPDVVKTVTNEEVSHADLGGWRVHAGKSGVADGAFDNDIEAMTQVRRLVDFLPSSNRTPPPTRESYDEADRVEPSLDTLVPANPNQPYDMKELILKVVDEADFFEISQDFAKNIVVGFARLDGASVGVIANQPQ
;
A
#
# COMPACT_ATOMS: atom_id res chain seq x y z
N VAL A 1 -29.10 22.52 -20.28
CA VAL A 1 -28.22 21.32 -20.17
C VAL A 1 -26.76 21.70 -20.26
N HIS A 2 -26.34 22.56 -21.22
CA HIS A 2 -24.93 22.97 -21.39
C HIS A 2 -24.31 23.55 -20.10
N HIS A 3 -25.00 24.49 -19.49
CA HIS A 3 -24.55 25.10 -18.22
C HIS A 3 -24.35 24.06 -17.08
N ILE A 4 -25.18 23.01 -17.03
CA ILE A 4 -25.05 21.95 -16.02
C ILE A 4 -23.79 21.11 -16.26
N LEU A 5 -23.48 20.82 -17.52
CA LEU A 5 -22.27 20.08 -17.87
C LEU A 5 -21.00 20.90 -17.60
N GLU A 6 -21.02 22.18 -17.93
CA GLU A 6 -19.91 23.12 -17.62
C GLU A 6 -19.66 23.20 -16.10
N GLU A 7 -20.73 23.30 -15.32
CA GLU A 7 -20.63 23.29 -13.85
C GLU A 7 -20.10 21.96 -13.31
N LEU A 8 -20.53 20.83 -13.87
CA LEU A 8 -20.00 19.51 -13.50
C LEU A 8 -18.51 19.42 -13.79
N ASP A 9 -18.07 19.85 -14.98
CA ASP A 9 -16.66 19.83 -15.35
C ASP A 9 -15.82 20.75 -14.48
N ARG A 10 -16.35 21.92 -14.13
CA ARG A 10 -15.72 22.84 -13.18
C ARG A 10 -15.51 22.17 -11.81
N ARG A 11 -16.54 21.52 -11.26
CA ARG A 11 -16.46 20.81 -9.96
C ARG A 11 -15.51 19.65 -10.01
N ARG A 12 -15.50 18.88 -11.10
CA ARG A 12 -14.54 17.81 -11.34
C ARG A 12 -13.09 18.33 -11.35
N GLY A 13 -12.88 19.46 -12.03
CA GLY A 13 -11.58 20.14 -12.05
C GLY A 13 -11.12 20.55 -10.65
N GLN A 14 -12.01 21.12 -9.85
CA GLN A 14 -11.72 21.47 -8.46
C GLN A 14 -11.35 20.26 -7.61
N ALA A 15 -12.12 19.16 -7.71
CA ALA A 15 -11.83 17.92 -6.97
C ALA A 15 -10.50 17.29 -7.39
N LYS A 16 -10.15 17.34 -8.68
CA LYS A 16 -8.87 16.83 -9.20
C LYS A 16 -7.67 17.69 -8.80
N ALA A 17 -7.87 18.97 -8.50
CA ALA A 17 -6.78 19.86 -8.09
C ALA A 17 -6.23 19.59 -6.68
N GLY A 18 -6.94 18.78 -5.88
CA GLY A 18 -6.54 18.46 -4.51
C GLY A 18 -6.29 19.72 -3.68
N GLY A 19 -5.13 19.82 -3.05
CA GLY A 19 -4.71 20.98 -2.25
C GLY A 19 -4.26 22.20 -3.07
N GLY A 20 -4.30 22.13 -4.41
CA GLY A 20 -3.91 23.18 -5.34
C GLY A 20 -2.43 23.17 -5.71
N GLU A 21 -2.08 23.90 -6.78
CA GLU A 21 -0.77 23.88 -7.43
C GLU A 21 0.41 24.03 -6.47
N LYS A 22 0.34 24.95 -5.51
CA LYS A 22 1.44 25.20 -4.56
C LYS A 22 1.74 23.97 -3.69
N ARG A 23 0.69 23.29 -3.19
CA ARG A 23 0.85 22.10 -2.33
C ARG A 23 1.27 20.90 -3.15
N VAL A 24 0.76 20.75 -4.37
CA VAL A 24 1.19 19.71 -5.32
C VAL A 24 2.66 19.89 -5.68
N ALA A 25 3.10 21.11 -6.02
CA ALA A 25 4.51 21.39 -6.29
C ALA A 25 5.42 21.08 -5.09
N ALA A 26 4.95 21.38 -3.86
CA ALA A 26 5.69 21.05 -2.64
C ALA A 26 5.77 19.51 -2.38
N GLN A 27 4.76 18.76 -2.80
CA GLN A 27 4.76 17.29 -2.78
C GLN A 27 5.80 16.74 -3.75
N HIS A 28 5.80 17.20 -5.00
CA HIS A 28 6.75 16.80 -6.02
C HIS A 28 8.20 17.18 -5.66
N ALA A 29 8.42 18.34 -5.06
CA ALA A 29 9.74 18.78 -4.60
C ALA A 29 10.36 17.85 -3.55
N LYS A 30 9.55 17.05 -2.87
CA LYS A 30 10.00 16.00 -1.93
C LYS A 30 10.22 14.64 -2.60
N GLY A 31 10.14 14.55 -3.92
CA GLY A 31 10.24 13.30 -4.68
C GLY A 31 9.01 12.40 -4.56
N LYS A 32 7.85 12.94 -4.15
CA LYS A 32 6.61 12.20 -3.93
C LYS A 32 5.58 12.52 -5.01
N LEU A 33 4.82 11.54 -5.42
CA LEU A 33 3.67 11.72 -6.32
C LEU A 33 2.42 12.12 -5.52
N THR A 34 1.43 12.66 -6.22
CA THR A 34 0.10 12.92 -5.67
C THR A 34 -0.71 11.62 -5.54
N ALA A 35 -1.79 11.66 -4.75
CA ALA A 35 -2.69 10.52 -4.59
C ALA A 35 -3.23 10.01 -5.95
N ARG A 36 -3.57 10.91 -6.87
CA ARG A 36 -4.11 10.56 -8.19
C ARG A 36 -3.06 10.00 -9.14
N GLU A 37 -1.86 10.55 -9.13
CA GLU A 37 -0.73 10.02 -9.92
C GLU A 37 -0.39 8.59 -9.50
N ARG A 38 -0.39 8.31 -8.18
CA ARG A 38 -0.18 6.97 -7.63
C ARG A 38 -1.23 5.98 -8.12
N ILE A 39 -2.52 6.36 -8.09
CA ILE A 39 -3.62 5.54 -8.62
C ILE A 39 -3.44 5.30 -10.13
N GLY A 40 -3.06 6.33 -10.88
CA GLY A 40 -2.82 6.22 -12.33
C GLY A 40 -1.69 5.25 -12.70
N LEU A 41 -0.67 5.12 -11.84
CA LEU A 41 0.41 4.14 -12.00
C LEU A 41 0.01 2.74 -11.53
N LEU A 42 -0.83 2.66 -10.50
CA LEU A 42 -1.25 1.39 -9.91
C LEU A 42 -2.24 0.64 -10.80
N LEU A 43 -3.20 1.34 -11.39
CA LEU A 43 -4.30 0.73 -12.14
C LEU A 43 -4.03 0.72 -13.65
N ASP A 44 -4.72 -0.18 -14.34
CA ASP A 44 -4.72 -0.22 -15.79
C ASP A 44 -5.29 1.08 -16.36
N GLU A 45 -4.71 1.57 -17.44
CA GLU A 45 -5.11 2.83 -18.06
C GLU A 45 -6.61 2.87 -18.38
N GLY A 46 -7.27 3.95 -17.95
CA GLY A 46 -8.71 4.16 -18.19
C GLY A 46 -9.65 3.30 -17.36
N SER A 47 -9.13 2.44 -16.46
CA SER A 47 -9.98 1.54 -15.66
C SER A 47 -10.51 2.16 -14.36
N PHE A 48 -10.01 3.32 -13.94
CA PHE A 48 -10.34 3.88 -12.65
C PHE A 48 -11.72 4.52 -12.61
N GLU A 49 -12.60 4.03 -11.73
CA GLU A 49 -13.90 4.58 -11.40
C GLU A 49 -13.90 5.16 -9.99
N GLU A 50 -13.93 6.49 -9.89
CA GLU A 50 -13.83 7.19 -8.61
C GLU A 50 -15.18 7.25 -7.88
N PHE A 51 -15.17 7.00 -6.58
CA PHE A 51 -16.29 7.17 -5.68
C PHE A 51 -16.17 8.46 -4.87
N ASP A 52 -17.32 9.13 -4.66
CA ASP A 52 -17.46 10.23 -3.71
C ASP A 52 -16.48 11.41 -3.93
N MET A 53 -16.17 11.70 -5.19
CA MET A 53 -15.27 12.77 -5.62
C MET A 53 -15.63 14.15 -5.01
N PHE A 54 -16.91 14.42 -4.76
CA PHE A 54 -17.41 15.70 -4.30
C PHE A 54 -17.70 15.76 -2.80
N VAL A 55 -17.42 14.70 -2.06
CA VAL A 55 -17.60 14.67 -0.60
C VAL A 55 -16.63 15.66 0.04
N GLU A 56 -17.13 16.44 0.99
CA GLU A 56 -16.38 17.38 1.81
C GLU A 56 -16.54 17.04 3.29
N HIS A 57 -15.62 17.52 4.12
CA HIS A 57 -15.76 17.37 5.57
C HIS A 57 -17.01 18.09 6.10
N ARG A 58 -17.45 17.70 7.31
CA ARG A 58 -18.64 18.24 7.98
C ARG A 58 -18.31 19.11 9.17
N SER A 59 -17.04 19.41 9.41
CA SER A 59 -16.60 20.24 10.53
C SER A 59 -16.95 21.72 10.30
N HIS A 60 -17.44 22.37 11.35
CA HIS A 60 -17.76 23.78 11.38
C HIS A 60 -16.85 24.57 12.31
N ASP A 61 -16.10 23.87 13.18
CA ASP A 61 -15.24 24.47 14.19
C ASP A 61 -13.86 24.84 13.63
N PHE A 62 -13.14 25.68 14.35
CA PHE A 62 -11.75 26.07 14.06
C PHE A 62 -11.54 26.67 12.65
N GLY A 63 -12.54 27.34 12.08
CA GLY A 63 -12.45 27.96 10.76
C GLY A 63 -12.50 26.95 9.59
N MET A 64 -12.91 25.73 9.84
CA MET A 64 -13.02 24.69 8.79
C MET A 64 -14.09 25.01 7.75
N ASP A 65 -15.14 25.77 8.11
CA ASP A 65 -16.17 26.22 7.15
C ASP A 65 -15.61 26.95 5.93
N ALA A 66 -14.53 27.68 6.12
CA ALA A 66 -13.86 28.45 5.05
C ALA A 66 -12.92 27.58 4.18
N GLN A 67 -12.70 26.33 4.54
CA GLN A 67 -11.73 25.45 3.91
C GLN A 67 -12.37 24.13 3.47
N ARG A 68 -13.30 24.20 2.52
CA ARG A 68 -13.97 23.04 1.96
C ARG A 68 -13.29 22.63 0.67
N ILE A 69 -12.67 21.43 0.70
CA ILE A 69 -11.96 20.88 -0.46
C ILE A 69 -12.64 19.56 -0.85
N PRO A 70 -13.17 19.46 -2.09
CA PRO A 70 -13.81 18.25 -2.56
C PRO A 70 -12.87 17.03 -2.51
N GLY A 71 -13.42 15.89 -2.13
CA GLY A 71 -12.67 14.65 -1.93
C GLY A 71 -12.11 14.47 -0.52
N ASP A 72 -12.03 15.54 0.25
CA ASP A 72 -11.63 15.57 1.67
C ASP A 72 -10.35 14.79 2.00
N GLY A 73 -9.34 14.86 1.13
CA GLY A 73 -8.01 14.30 1.40
C GLY A 73 -7.87 12.80 1.18
N VAL A 74 -8.81 12.18 0.49
CA VAL A 74 -8.67 10.80 0.01
C VAL A 74 -9.36 10.58 -1.33
N VAL A 75 -8.67 9.93 -2.25
CA VAL A 75 -9.22 9.46 -3.52
C VAL A 75 -9.58 7.99 -3.37
N THR A 76 -10.84 7.64 -3.64
CA THR A 76 -11.36 6.28 -3.43
C THR A 76 -12.08 5.78 -4.67
N GLY A 77 -12.02 4.48 -4.93
CA GLY A 77 -12.72 3.89 -6.06
C GLY A 77 -12.26 2.46 -6.33
N TRP A 78 -12.49 2.02 -7.54
CA TRP A 78 -12.05 0.73 -8.04
C TRP A 78 -11.47 0.86 -9.45
N GLY A 79 -10.73 -0.14 -9.86
CA GLY A 79 -10.20 -0.26 -11.21
C GLY A 79 -9.70 -1.67 -11.45
N ALA A 80 -8.80 -1.82 -12.41
CA ALA A 80 -8.21 -3.11 -12.72
C ALA A 80 -6.69 -3.08 -12.58
N ILE A 81 -6.11 -4.20 -12.21
CA ILE A 81 -4.68 -4.51 -12.36
C ILE A 81 -4.59 -5.76 -13.21
N ASN A 82 -3.98 -5.63 -14.39
CA ASN A 82 -3.89 -6.71 -15.38
C ASN A 82 -5.26 -7.37 -15.66
N GLY A 83 -6.29 -6.53 -15.83
CA GLY A 83 -7.67 -6.93 -16.11
C GLY A 83 -8.47 -7.45 -14.91
N ARG A 84 -7.87 -7.53 -13.71
CA ARG A 84 -8.53 -8.02 -12.49
C ARG A 84 -8.97 -6.87 -11.60
N VAL A 85 -10.22 -6.91 -11.14
CA VAL A 85 -10.80 -5.87 -10.28
C VAL A 85 -10.06 -5.75 -8.96
N VAL A 86 -9.73 -4.52 -8.59
CA VAL A 86 -9.20 -4.14 -7.28
C VAL A 86 -9.88 -2.88 -6.79
N TYR A 87 -10.00 -2.73 -5.49
CA TYR A 87 -10.45 -1.50 -4.85
C TYR A 87 -9.25 -0.75 -4.28
N VAL A 88 -9.31 0.57 -4.28
CA VAL A 88 -8.20 1.43 -3.86
C VAL A 88 -8.69 2.65 -3.10
N PHE A 89 -7.94 3.04 -2.10
CA PHE A 89 -7.98 4.38 -1.54
C PHE A 89 -6.55 4.95 -1.47
N SER A 90 -6.40 6.22 -1.80
CA SER A 90 -5.11 6.92 -1.77
C SER A 90 -5.27 8.22 -1.00
N LYS A 91 -4.56 8.34 0.11
CA LYS A 91 -4.59 9.55 0.95
C LYS A 91 -3.81 10.67 0.27
N ASP A 92 -4.40 11.85 0.24
CA ASP A 92 -3.85 13.04 -0.40
C ASP A 92 -3.25 13.99 0.64
N PHE A 93 -1.95 13.95 0.80
CA PHE A 93 -1.23 14.81 1.73
C PHE A 93 -1.38 16.29 1.41
N THR A 94 -1.71 16.64 0.18
CA THR A 94 -1.92 18.05 -0.23
C THR A 94 -3.20 18.67 0.36
N VAL A 95 -4.13 17.82 0.84
CA VAL A 95 -5.39 18.22 1.45
C VAL A 95 -5.37 17.89 2.94
N PHE A 96 -5.25 18.90 3.79
CA PHE A 96 -5.19 18.78 5.25
C PHE A 96 -4.15 17.76 5.75
N GLY A 97 -3.01 17.60 5.02
CA GLY A 97 -2.00 16.61 5.35
C GLY A 97 -2.50 15.16 5.28
N GLY A 98 -3.53 14.87 4.48
CA GLY A 98 -4.15 13.56 4.38
C GLY A 98 -4.88 13.10 5.63
N SER A 99 -5.03 13.95 6.66
CA SER A 99 -5.56 13.59 7.96
C SER A 99 -7.01 13.09 7.90
N LEU A 100 -7.33 12.10 8.72
CA LEU A 100 -8.63 11.45 8.72
C LEU A 100 -9.71 12.32 9.36
N SER A 101 -10.75 12.60 8.61
CA SER A 101 -12.03 13.13 9.06
C SER A 101 -13.09 12.03 9.13
N GLY A 102 -14.22 12.30 9.73
CA GLY A 102 -15.38 11.40 9.68
C GLY A 102 -15.85 11.14 8.25
N ALA A 103 -15.87 12.17 7.39
CA ALA A 103 -16.23 12.04 5.98
C ALA A 103 -15.22 11.23 5.18
N GLN A 104 -13.92 11.45 5.40
CA GLN A 104 -12.86 10.66 4.78
C GLN A 104 -12.95 9.19 5.19
N ALA A 105 -13.19 8.91 6.48
CA ALA A 105 -13.38 7.55 6.99
C ALA A 105 -14.52 6.83 6.28
N GLN A 106 -15.68 7.49 6.10
CA GLN A 106 -16.83 6.90 5.40
C GLN A 106 -16.53 6.55 3.95
N LYS A 107 -15.71 7.33 3.25
CA LYS A 107 -15.23 7.00 1.89
C LYS A 107 -14.38 5.75 1.89
N ILE A 108 -13.44 5.62 2.82
CA ILE A 108 -12.56 4.44 2.96
C ILE A 108 -13.39 3.21 3.31
N ILE A 109 -14.26 3.28 4.31
CA ILE A 109 -15.17 2.20 4.73
C ILE A 109 -16.03 1.72 3.55
N LYS A 110 -16.52 2.64 2.73
CA LYS A 110 -17.33 2.31 1.56
C LYS A 110 -16.56 1.44 0.57
N VAL A 111 -15.33 1.78 0.21
CA VAL A 111 -14.54 0.95 -0.71
C VAL A 111 -14.11 -0.36 -0.09
N GLN A 112 -13.77 -0.41 1.21
CA GLN A 112 -13.49 -1.65 1.93
C GLN A 112 -14.71 -2.59 1.93
N THR A 113 -15.89 -2.04 2.21
CA THR A 113 -17.14 -2.80 2.19
C THR A 113 -17.48 -3.32 0.79
N GLN A 114 -17.26 -2.52 -0.25
CA GLN A 114 -17.51 -2.96 -1.63
C GLN A 114 -16.49 -4.03 -2.06
N ALA A 115 -15.22 -3.87 -1.74
CA ALA A 115 -14.19 -4.88 -2.00
C ALA A 115 -14.58 -6.23 -1.38
N LEU A 116 -15.02 -6.21 -0.12
CA LEU A 116 -15.44 -7.41 0.61
C LEU A 116 -16.67 -8.06 -0.03
N LYS A 117 -17.68 -7.28 -0.46
CA LYS A 117 -18.88 -7.78 -1.12
C LYS A 117 -18.58 -8.41 -2.48
N VAL A 118 -17.73 -7.81 -3.25
CA VAL A 118 -17.35 -8.26 -4.60
C VAL A 118 -16.38 -9.44 -4.53
N GLY A 119 -15.58 -9.53 -3.47
CA GLY A 119 -14.48 -10.49 -3.36
C GLY A 119 -13.29 -10.07 -4.20
N ALA A 120 -12.81 -8.84 -4.00
CA ALA A 120 -11.67 -8.26 -4.70
C ALA A 120 -10.66 -7.69 -3.71
N PRO A 121 -9.35 -7.64 -4.07
CA PRO A 121 -8.34 -7.04 -3.21
C PRO A 121 -8.63 -5.58 -2.90
N ILE A 122 -8.22 -5.12 -1.70
CA ILE A 122 -8.20 -3.73 -1.30
C ILE A 122 -6.77 -3.24 -1.13
N ILE A 123 -6.44 -2.11 -1.74
CA ILE A 123 -5.11 -1.51 -1.71
C ILE A 123 -5.22 -0.12 -1.10
N GLY A 124 -4.52 0.10 0.01
CA GLY A 124 -4.42 1.39 0.67
C GLY A 124 -3.08 2.06 0.43
N LEU A 125 -3.09 3.30 -0.07
CA LEU A 125 -1.91 4.13 -0.26
C LEU A 125 -1.92 5.24 0.80
N TYR A 126 -0.95 5.17 1.74
CA TYR A 126 -0.93 5.98 2.95
C TYR A 126 0.09 7.11 2.84
N ASP A 127 -0.39 8.32 3.00
CA ASP A 127 0.43 9.54 3.06
C ASP A 127 -0.32 10.57 3.91
N ALA A 128 -0.22 10.45 5.25
CA ALA A 128 -1.07 11.22 6.16
C ALA A 128 -0.46 11.41 7.55
N GLY A 129 -0.86 12.50 8.17
CA GLY A 129 -0.43 12.88 9.52
C GLY A 129 -1.25 12.29 10.67
N GLY A 130 -2.19 11.38 10.41
CA GLY A 130 -3.05 10.80 11.46
C GLY A 130 -4.46 11.41 11.51
N ALA A 131 -5.04 11.50 12.72
CA ALA A 131 -6.38 12.05 12.93
C ALA A 131 -6.45 13.56 12.65
N ARG A 132 -7.54 14.01 12.06
CA ARG A 132 -7.84 15.45 11.92
C ARG A 132 -8.29 15.99 13.26
N ILE A 133 -7.40 16.67 13.96
CA ILE A 133 -7.60 17.12 15.35
C ILE A 133 -8.78 18.06 15.51
N GLN A 134 -9.12 18.84 14.48
CA GLN A 134 -10.28 19.74 14.48
C GLN A 134 -11.62 19.03 14.63
N GLU A 135 -11.69 17.74 14.27
CA GLU A 135 -12.89 16.90 14.39
C GLU A 135 -12.92 16.06 15.68
N GLY A 136 -11.85 16.09 16.46
CA GLY A 136 -11.80 15.45 17.78
C GLY A 136 -12.15 13.96 17.75
N VAL A 137 -13.09 13.56 18.60
CA VAL A 137 -13.49 12.15 18.81
C VAL A 137 -14.12 11.54 17.55
N GLU A 138 -14.76 12.32 16.68
CA GLU A 138 -15.39 11.81 15.47
C GLU A 138 -14.35 11.25 14.49
N SER A 139 -13.18 11.89 14.38
CA SER A 139 -12.05 11.37 13.63
C SER A 139 -11.56 10.02 14.20
N LEU A 140 -11.48 9.89 15.52
CA LEU A 140 -11.08 8.63 16.17
C LEU A 140 -12.10 7.51 15.96
N ALA A 141 -13.39 7.83 16.00
CA ALA A 141 -14.45 6.88 15.69
C ALA A 141 -14.34 6.35 14.25
N GLY A 142 -13.98 7.21 13.30
CA GLY A 142 -13.72 6.81 11.91
C GLY A 142 -12.62 5.76 11.78
N TYR A 143 -11.54 5.85 12.57
CA TYR A 143 -10.51 4.81 12.60
C TYR A 143 -11.05 3.46 13.12
N ALA A 144 -11.87 3.48 14.18
CA ALA A 144 -12.44 2.25 14.73
C ALA A 144 -13.26 1.49 13.67
N ASP A 145 -14.05 2.20 12.88
CA ASP A 145 -14.85 1.59 11.81
C ASP A 145 -13.98 1.06 10.65
N ILE A 146 -12.87 1.74 10.31
CA ILE A 146 -11.90 1.23 9.33
C ILE A 146 -11.25 -0.07 9.85
N PHE A 147 -10.85 -0.13 11.12
CA PHE A 147 -10.26 -1.33 11.72
C PHE A 147 -11.24 -2.51 11.74
N LEU A 148 -12.52 -2.24 11.99
CA LEU A 148 -13.57 -3.26 11.87
C LEU A 148 -13.58 -3.87 10.46
N GLN A 149 -13.53 -3.04 9.41
CA GLN A 149 -13.50 -3.54 8.03
C GLN A 149 -12.22 -4.34 7.74
N ASN A 150 -11.04 -3.89 8.23
CA ASN A 150 -9.81 -4.67 8.09
C ASN A 150 -9.94 -6.05 8.74
N THR A 151 -10.53 -6.12 9.94
CA THR A 151 -10.73 -7.37 10.67
C THR A 151 -11.70 -8.31 9.92
N LEU A 152 -12.81 -7.78 9.41
CA LEU A 152 -13.78 -8.57 8.64
C LEU A 152 -13.22 -9.06 7.29
N ALA A 153 -12.29 -8.32 6.71
CA ALA A 153 -11.64 -8.67 5.45
C ALA A 153 -10.49 -9.69 5.61
N SER A 154 -9.95 -9.83 6.82
CA SER A 154 -8.83 -10.72 7.10
C SER A 154 -9.16 -12.18 6.73
N GLY A 155 -8.32 -12.79 5.90
CA GLY A 155 -8.52 -14.14 5.37
C GLY A 155 -9.65 -14.26 4.32
N VAL A 156 -10.28 -13.16 3.94
CA VAL A 156 -11.38 -13.15 2.93
C VAL A 156 -10.91 -12.57 1.61
N ILE A 157 -10.32 -11.39 1.63
CA ILE A 157 -9.73 -10.71 0.48
C ILE A 157 -8.31 -10.24 0.81
N PRO A 158 -7.39 -10.17 -0.15
CA PRO A 158 -6.08 -9.57 0.05
C PRO A 158 -6.18 -8.10 0.43
N GLN A 159 -5.45 -7.71 1.47
CA GLN A 159 -5.33 -6.33 1.95
C GLN A 159 -3.87 -5.90 1.83
N ILE A 160 -3.59 -4.92 0.97
CA ILE A 160 -2.24 -4.44 0.69
C ILE A 160 -2.14 -2.98 1.12
N SER A 161 -1.15 -2.68 1.94
CA SER A 161 -0.87 -1.32 2.41
C SER A 161 0.48 -0.85 1.90
N VAL A 162 0.53 0.36 1.33
CA VAL A 162 1.76 0.99 0.88
C VAL A 162 1.93 2.33 1.59
N ILE A 163 2.99 2.45 2.35
CA ILE A 163 3.31 3.66 3.10
C ILE A 163 4.19 4.54 2.22
N MET A 164 3.64 5.67 1.78
CA MET A 164 4.24 6.55 0.77
C MET A 164 4.54 7.95 1.29
N GLY A 165 4.41 8.14 2.58
CA GLY A 165 4.67 9.38 3.29
C GLY A 165 4.62 9.16 4.80
N PRO A 166 4.43 10.21 5.59
CA PRO A 166 4.14 10.05 7.01
C PRO A 166 2.91 9.17 7.23
N CYS A 167 2.99 8.28 8.21
CA CYS A 167 1.89 7.42 8.65
C CYS A 167 1.96 7.32 10.17
N ALA A 168 1.11 8.08 10.87
CA ALA A 168 1.22 8.28 12.31
C ALA A 168 -0.12 8.10 13.02
N GLY A 169 -0.06 7.73 14.30
CA GLY A 169 -1.24 7.55 15.14
C GLY A 169 -2.19 6.48 14.59
N GLY A 170 -3.48 6.81 14.48
CA GLY A 170 -4.49 5.89 13.94
C GLY A 170 -4.20 5.38 12.53
N ASP A 171 -3.51 6.16 11.70
CA ASP A 171 -3.15 5.75 10.34
C ASP A 171 -2.17 4.58 10.30
N VAL A 172 -1.40 4.32 11.35
CA VAL A 172 -0.45 3.21 11.37
C VAL A 172 -1.08 1.89 11.78
N TYR A 173 -2.17 1.93 12.53
CA TYR A 173 -2.82 0.70 13.03
C TYR A 173 -3.53 -0.07 11.92
N SER A 174 -4.21 0.63 11.00
CA SER A 174 -4.89 -0.03 9.88
C SER A 174 -3.90 -0.81 8.99
N PRO A 175 -2.79 -0.24 8.49
CA PRO A 175 -1.78 -1.02 7.78
C PRO A 175 -1.26 -2.21 8.58
N ALA A 176 -1.00 -2.03 9.88
CA ALA A 176 -0.42 -3.06 10.73
C ALA A 176 -1.31 -4.31 10.89
N ILE A 177 -2.59 -4.23 10.56
CA ILE A 177 -3.53 -5.37 10.58
C ILE A 177 -3.95 -5.81 9.17
N THR A 178 -3.26 -5.39 8.13
CA THR A 178 -3.42 -5.87 6.76
C THR A 178 -2.44 -6.99 6.43
N ASP A 179 -2.53 -7.58 5.24
CA ASP A 179 -1.77 -8.78 4.88
C ASP A 179 -0.34 -8.46 4.40
N PHE A 180 -0.17 -7.34 3.70
CA PHE A 180 1.13 -6.90 3.16
C PHE A 180 1.34 -5.43 3.42
N ILE A 181 2.54 -5.08 3.87
CA ILE A 181 2.94 -3.70 4.17
C ILE A 181 4.24 -3.39 3.44
N PHE A 182 4.18 -2.40 2.57
CA PHE A 182 5.36 -1.89 1.86
C PHE A 182 5.62 -0.43 2.22
N MET A 183 6.88 -0.03 2.16
CA MET A 183 7.31 1.34 2.43
C MET A 183 8.06 1.91 1.22
N VAL A 184 7.96 3.22 1.01
CA VAL A 184 8.87 3.95 0.11
C VAL A 184 10.05 4.47 0.92
N LYS A 185 11.26 4.16 0.47
CA LYS A 185 12.49 4.57 1.18
C LYS A 185 12.60 6.08 1.28
N ASP A 186 13.10 6.54 2.40
CA ASP A 186 13.49 7.93 2.70
C ASP A 186 12.35 8.97 2.67
N THR A 187 11.16 8.64 2.18
CA THR A 187 9.98 9.53 2.14
C THR A 187 8.84 9.06 3.04
N SER A 188 8.87 7.81 3.49
CA SER A 188 7.81 7.23 4.32
C SER A 188 8.28 6.87 5.72
N TYR A 189 7.36 7.00 6.67
CA TYR A 189 7.60 6.70 8.09
C TYR A 189 6.34 6.13 8.71
N MET A 190 6.52 5.12 9.59
CA MET A 190 5.46 4.52 10.38
C MET A 190 5.80 4.62 11.87
N TYR A 191 4.95 5.25 12.67
CA TYR A 191 5.10 5.27 14.14
C TYR A 191 3.76 5.61 14.82
N VAL A 192 3.58 5.10 16.01
CA VAL A 192 2.41 5.42 16.84
C VAL A 192 2.37 6.90 17.16
N THR A 193 3.53 7.49 17.44
CA THR A 193 3.68 8.93 17.68
C THR A 193 5.03 9.41 17.14
N GLY A 194 5.08 10.68 16.70
CA GLY A 194 6.28 11.26 16.09
C GLY A 194 7.37 11.62 17.11
N PRO A 195 8.59 11.98 16.64
CA PRO A 195 9.74 12.28 17.47
C PRO A 195 9.51 13.37 18.53
N ASP A 196 8.73 14.41 18.19
CA ASP A 196 8.45 15.50 19.14
C ASP A 196 7.66 15.05 20.37
N VAL A 197 6.72 14.13 20.17
CA VAL A 197 5.95 13.54 21.27
C VAL A 197 6.82 12.58 22.08
N VAL A 198 7.66 11.77 21.41
CA VAL A 198 8.64 10.91 22.09
C VAL A 198 9.53 11.75 22.99
N LYS A 199 10.11 12.85 22.46
CA LYS A 199 10.93 13.77 23.24
C LYS A 199 10.19 14.36 24.46
N THR A 200 8.93 14.74 24.27
CA THR A 200 8.12 15.34 25.34
C THR A 200 7.80 14.34 26.45
N VAL A 201 7.53 13.08 26.10
CA VAL A 201 7.05 12.05 27.05
C VAL A 201 8.21 11.29 27.71
N THR A 202 9.22 10.90 26.92
CA THR A 202 10.34 10.05 27.38
C THR A 202 11.66 10.80 27.55
N ASN A 203 11.71 12.05 27.08
CA ASN A 203 12.93 12.88 27.04
C ASN A 203 14.05 12.28 26.14
N GLU A 204 13.67 11.41 25.20
CA GLU A 204 14.59 10.82 24.21
C GLU A 204 14.58 11.62 22.93
N GLU A 205 15.76 11.86 22.36
CA GLU A 205 15.90 12.46 21.02
C GLU A 205 16.09 11.37 19.98
N VAL A 206 15.18 11.30 19.02
CA VAL A 206 15.19 10.31 17.94
C VAL A 206 14.80 10.98 16.61
N SER A 207 15.44 10.59 15.52
CA SER A 207 15.05 11.08 14.19
C SER A 207 13.81 10.34 13.67
N HIS A 208 13.12 10.92 12.70
CA HIS A 208 12.02 10.22 12.00
C HIS A 208 12.46 8.88 11.41
N ALA A 209 13.66 8.84 10.82
CA ALA A 209 14.20 7.63 10.22
C ALA A 209 14.52 6.54 11.24
N ASP A 210 15.09 6.92 12.40
CA ASP A 210 15.46 5.97 13.45
C ASP A 210 14.24 5.48 14.24
N LEU A 211 13.19 6.31 14.34
CA LEU A 211 11.94 5.94 15.02
C LEU A 211 11.08 5.02 14.16
N GLY A 212 10.87 5.33 12.89
CA GLY A 212 9.89 4.64 12.07
C GLY A 212 10.18 4.62 10.57
N GLY A 213 11.45 4.78 10.17
CA GLY A 213 11.85 4.66 8.77
C GLY A 213 11.86 3.21 8.26
N TRP A 214 12.01 3.04 6.97
CA TRP A 214 11.99 1.72 6.32
C TRP A 214 13.03 0.73 6.88
N ARG A 215 14.24 1.21 7.24
CA ARG A 215 15.27 0.36 7.84
C ARG A 215 14.86 -0.24 9.18
N VAL A 216 14.04 0.48 9.93
CA VAL A 216 13.49 -0.03 11.19
C VAL A 216 12.45 -1.10 10.89
N HIS A 217 11.48 -0.82 10.01
CA HIS A 217 10.33 -1.70 9.82
C HIS A 217 10.60 -2.86 8.87
N ALA A 218 11.43 -2.69 7.86
CA ALA A 218 11.82 -3.79 6.98
C ALA A 218 13.00 -4.62 7.53
N GLY A 219 13.86 -4.05 8.41
CA GLY A 219 15.07 -4.74 8.84
C GLY A 219 15.13 -5.13 10.33
N LYS A 220 14.42 -4.41 11.22
CA LYS A 220 14.49 -4.67 12.67
C LYS A 220 13.18 -5.20 13.25
N SER A 221 12.05 -4.58 12.95
CA SER A 221 10.76 -4.99 13.49
C SER A 221 10.07 -6.06 12.64
N GLY A 222 10.38 -6.14 11.34
CA GLY A 222 9.72 -7.05 10.41
C GLY A 222 8.27 -6.69 10.12
N VAL A 223 7.81 -5.48 10.45
CA VAL A 223 6.45 -5.02 10.18
C VAL A 223 6.24 -4.75 8.70
N ALA A 224 7.25 -4.21 8.00
CA ALA A 224 7.18 -4.01 6.57
C ALA A 224 7.76 -5.21 5.80
N ASP A 225 6.99 -5.70 4.85
CA ASP A 225 7.36 -6.84 3.99
C ASP A 225 8.37 -6.47 2.91
N GLY A 226 8.59 -5.18 2.69
CA GLY A 226 9.58 -4.66 1.76
C GLY A 226 9.61 -3.14 1.69
N ALA A 227 10.65 -2.60 1.08
CA ALA A 227 10.80 -1.18 0.85
C ALA A 227 11.36 -0.92 -0.55
N PHE A 228 10.80 0.08 -1.24
CA PHE A 228 11.10 0.41 -2.63
C PHE A 228 11.68 1.82 -2.73
N ASP A 229 12.49 2.07 -3.76
CA ASP A 229 13.26 3.30 -3.86
C ASP A 229 12.41 4.55 -4.10
N ASN A 230 11.25 4.39 -4.73
CA ASN A 230 10.35 5.51 -5.05
C ASN A 230 8.90 5.03 -5.28
N ASP A 231 7.99 5.99 -5.42
CA ASP A 231 6.56 5.74 -5.64
C ASP A 231 6.28 4.89 -6.90
N ILE A 232 7.04 5.08 -7.97
CA ILE A 232 6.85 4.37 -9.24
C ILE A 232 7.19 2.89 -9.07
N GLU A 233 8.34 2.60 -8.46
CA GLU A 233 8.75 1.23 -8.17
C GLU A 233 7.75 0.55 -7.24
N ALA A 234 7.31 1.24 -6.18
CA ALA A 234 6.33 0.70 -5.25
C ALA A 234 5.04 0.28 -5.98
N MET A 235 4.49 1.12 -6.86
CA MET A 235 3.29 0.76 -7.63
C MET A 235 3.54 -0.41 -8.58
N THR A 236 4.69 -0.46 -9.22
CA THR A 236 5.08 -1.58 -10.09
C THR A 236 5.15 -2.90 -9.33
N GLN A 237 5.75 -2.90 -8.14
CA GLN A 237 5.88 -4.10 -7.32
C GLN A 237 4.53 -4.55 -6.71
N VAL A 238 3.65 -3.61 -6.35
CA VAL A 238 2.28 -3.95 -5.91
C VAL A 238 1.50 -4.61 -7.05
N ARG A 239 1.59 -4.09 -8.28
CA ARG A 239 0.98 -4.72 -9.46
C ARG A 239 1.49 -6.14 -9.65
N ARG A 240 2.81 -6.35 -9.51
CA ARG A 240 3.44 -7.67 -9.60
C ARG A 240 2.95 -8.61 -8.49
N LEU A 241 2.83 -8.14 -7.24
CA LEU A 241 2.30 -8.95 -6.14
C LEU A 241 0.86 -9.41 -6.41
N VAL A 242 0.00 -8.51 -6.89
CA VAL A 242 -1.41 -8.83 -7.19
C VAL A 242 -1.52 -9.98 -8.20
N ASP A 243 -0.57 -10.12 -9.13
CA ASP A 243 -0.55 -11.22 -10.10
C ASP A 243 -0.32 -12.60 -9.47
N PHE A 244 0.23 -12.67 -8.28
CA PHE A 244 0.40 -13.94 -7.55
C PHE A 244 -0.80 -14.28 -6.67
N LEU A 245 -1.62 -13.28 -6.29
CA LEU A 245 -2.66 -13.44 -5.28
C LEU A 245 -4.02 -13.77 -5.90
N PRO A 246 -4.85 -14.60 -5.24
CA PRO A 246 -6.25 -14.74 -5.61
C PRO A 246 -7.01 -13.43 -5.38
N SER A 247 -8.17 -13.27 -6.03
CA SER A 247 -9.04 -12.12 -5.76
C SER A 247 -9.70 -12.21 -4.37
N SER A 248 -10.00 -13.43 -3.92
CA SER A 248 -10.58 -13.71 -2.61
C SER A 248 -10.32 -15.17 -2.22
N ASN A 249 -10.67 -15.54 -0.99
CA ASN A 249 -10.59 -16.92 -0.51
C ASN A 249 -11.54 -17.89 -1.25
N ARG A 250 -12.40 -17.38 -2.14
CA ARG A 250 -13.35 -18.17 -2.95
C ARG A 250 -12.85 -18.47 -4.36
N THR A 251 -11.73 -17.88 -4.75
CA THR A 251 -11.17 -18.03 -6.09
C THR A 251 -9.75 -18.55 -6.01
N PRO A 252 -9.31 -19.40 -6.97
CA PRO A 252 -7.92 -19.78 -7.04
C PRO A 252 -7.04 -18.57 -7.41
N PRO A 253 -5.73 -18.63 -7.12
CA PRO A 253 -4.77 -17.69 -7.68
C PRO A 253 -4.83 -17.67 -9.21
N PRO A 254 -4.46 -16.56 -9.86
CA PRO A 254 -4.40 -16.51 -11.31
C PRO A 254 -3.32 -17.45 -11.84
N THR A 255 -3.61 -18.14 -12.93
CA THR A 255 -2.64 -18.92 -13.68
C THR A 255 -2.08 -18.09 -14.83
N ARG A 256 -0.85 -18.37 -15.23
CA ARG A 256 -0.13 -17.71 -16.31
C ARG A 256 0.46 -18.78 -17.23
N GLU A 257 0.52 -18.52 -18.51
CA GLU A 257 1.25 -19.38 -19.43
C GLU A 257 2.74 -19.39 -19.04
N SER A 258 3.31 -20.55 -18.83
CA SER A 258 4.75 -20.70 -18.60
C SER A 258 5.45 -20.87 -19.96
N TYR A 259 6.59 -20.20 -20.10
CA TYR A 259 7.47 -20.34 -21.27
C TYR A 259 8.56 -21.39 -21.03
N ASP A 260 8.70 -21.87 -19.80
CA ASP A 260 9.60 -22.96 -19.47
C ASP A 260 8.97 -24.31 -19.82
N GLU A 261 9.77 -25.23 -20.39
CA GLU A 261 9.34 -26.59 -20.65
C GLU A 261 9.12 -27.35 -19.32
N ALA A 262 7.99 -28.06 -19.21
CA ALA A 262 7.62 -28.77 -17.96
C ALA A 262 8.62 -29.86 -17.56
N ASP A 263 9.37 -30.41 -18.53
CA ASP A 263 10.37 -31.46 -18.37
C ASP A 263 11.81 -30.93 -18.46
N ARG A 264 12.02 -29.62 -18.39
CA ARG A 264 13.37 -29.03 -18.41
C ARG A 264 14.25 -29.61 -17.29
N VAL A 265 15.50 -29.86 -17.61
CA VAL A 265 16.52 -30.31 -16.67
C VAL A 265 17.51 -29.17 -16.46
N GLU A 266 17.84 -28.89 -15.21
CA GLU A 266 18.81 -27.85 -14.82
C GLU A 266 20.09 -28.51 -14.26
N PRO A 267 21.09 -28.82 -15.11
CA PRO A 267 22.29 -29.55 -14.68
C PRO A 267 23.13 -28.84 -13.62
N SER A 268 23.02 -27.49 -13.53
CA SER A 268 23.77 -26.71 -12.53
C SER A 268 23.33 -26.99 -11.09
N LEU A 269 22.16 -27.60 -10.89
CA LEU A 269 21.69 -28.03 -9.57
C LEU A 269 22.56 -29.16 -8.98
N ASP A 270 23.19 -29.99 -9.81
CA ASP A 270 24.04 -31.08 -9.35
C ASP A 270 25.25 -30.62 -8.54
N THR A 271 25.69 -29.36 -8.76
CA THR A 271 26.87 -28.78 -8.11
C THR A 271 26.56 -27.59 -7.24
N LEU A 272 25.30 -27.14 -7.18
CA LEU A 272 24.89 -25.94 -6.42
C LEU A 272 25.10 -26.16 -4.91
N VAL A 273 24.67 -27.31 -4.40
CA VAL A 273 24.87 -27.64 -2.99
C VAL A 273 26.26 -28.25 -2.82
N PRO A 274 27.18 -27.62 -2.06
CA PRO A 274 28.52 -28.06 -1.90
C PRO A 274 28.59 -29.45 -1.22
N ALA A 275 29.53 -30.30 -1.63
CA ALA A 275 29.80 -31.58 -0.97
C ALA A 275 30.30 -31.40 0.48
N ASN A 276 30.93 -30.28 0.78
CA ASN A 276 31.34 -29.90 2.13
C ASN A 276 30.18 -29.27 2.89
N PRO A 277 29.64 -29.90 3.96
CA PRO A 277 28.48 -29.37 4.69
C PRO A 277 28.72 -28.04 5.44
N ASN A 278 30.00 -27.66 5.59
CA ASN A 278 30.36 -26.39 6.21
C ASN A 278 30.48 -25.21 5.20
N GLN A 279 30.30 -25.51 3.93
CA GLN A 279 30.33 -24.46 2.89
C GLN A 279 28.92 -23.97 2.63
N PRO A 280 28.62 -22.67 2.86
CA PRO A 280 27.30 -22.12 2.59
C PRO A 280 27.05 -22.01 1.08
N TYR A 281 25.77 -21.96 0.71
CA TYR A 281 25.30 -21.69 -0.65
C TYR A 281 24.09 -20.77 -0.60
N ASP A 282 23.79 -20.10 -1.71
CA ASP A 282 22.64 -19.21 -1.80
C ASP A 282 21.40 -19.99 -2.25
N MET A 283 20.43 -20.12 -1.33
CA MET A 283 19.17 -20.80 -1.63
C MET A 283 18.36 -20.07 -2.70
N LYS A 284 18.50 -18.77 -2.84
CA LYS A 284 17.80 -18.00 -3.89
C LYS A 284 18.24 -18.42 -5.28
N GLU A 285 19.50 -18.80 -5.46
CA GLU A 285 19.98 -19.35 -6.73
C GLU A 285 19.24 -20.66 -7.09
N LEU A 286 19.01 -21.52 -6.10
CA LEU A 286 18.24 -22.75 -6.30
C LEU A 286 16.78 -22.42 -6.68
N ILE A 287 16.15 -21.51 -5.93
CA ILE A 287 14.77 -21.09 -6.19
C ILE A 287 14.62 -20.58 -7.64
N LEU A 288 15.50 -19.67 -8.07
CA LEU A 288 15.45 -19.08 -9.41
C LEU A 288 15.66 -20.11 -10.53
N LYS A 289 16.37 -21.20 -10.27
CA LYS A 289 16.58 -22.28 -11.24
C LYS A 289 15.39 -23.25 -11.35
N VAL A 290 14.55 -23.30 -10.32
CA VAL A 290 13.42 -24.24 -10.25
C VAL A 290 12.10 -23.60 -10.68
N VAL A 291 11.88 -22.32 -10.34
CA VAL A 291 10.62 -21.62 -10.64
C VAL A 291 10.54 -21.18 -12.10
N ASP A 292 9.35 -20.97 -12.59
CA ASP A 292 9.10 -20.49 -13.95
C ASP A 292 9.78 -19.16 -14.20
N GLU A 293 10.44 -19.00 -15.36
CA GLU A 293 11.09 -17.80 -15.86
C GLU A 293 12.07 -17.15 -14.86
N ALA A 294 12.54 -17.89 -13.85
CA ALA A 294 13.30 -17.34 -12.73
C ALA A 294 12.60 -16.16 -12.01
N ASP A 295 11.25 -16.14 -12.03
CA ASP A 295 10.43 -15.09 -11.46
C ASP A 295 10.07 -15.40 -10.01
N PHE A 296 10.79 -14.77 -9.06
CA PHE A 296 10.57 -14.91 -7.62
C PHE A 296 10.28 -13.54 -6.99
N PHE A 297 9.13 -13.41 -6.34
CA PHE A 297 8.76 -12.24 -5.57
C PHE A 297 9.06 -12.48 -4.09
N GLU A 298 10.22 -12.03 -3.64
CA GLU A 298 10.65 -12.20 -2.25
C GLU A 298 9.94 -11.22 -1.33
N ILE A 299 9.49 -11.69 -0.18
CA ILE A 299 8.89 -10.92 0.90
C ILE A 299 9.87 -10.89 2.07
N SER A 300 9.90 -9.77 2.82
CA SER A 300 10.72 -9.60 4.03
C SER A 300 12.22 -9.88 3.81
N GLN A 301 12.74 -9.55 2.62
CA GLN A 301 14.13 -9.82 2.24
C GLN A 301 15.19 -9.23 3.18
N ASP A 302 14.83 -8.20 3.96
CA ASP A 302 15.72 -7.51 4.89
C ASP A 302 15.55 -7.97 6.36
N PHE A 303 14.54 -8.82 6.64
CA PHE A 303 14.24 -9.32 7.97
C PHE A 303 14.43 -10.84 8.05
N ALA A 304 15.05 -11.32 9.16
CA ALA A 304 15.25 -12.75 9.42
C ALA A 304 15.82 -13.51 8.21
N LYS A 305 16.92 -13.03 7.64
CA LYS A 305 17.49 -13.45 6.35
C LYS A 305 17.88 -14.92 6.25
N ASN A 306 17.89 -15.64 7.37
CA ASN A 306 18.10 -17.08 7.43
C ASN A 306 16.93 -17.93 6.89
N ILE A 307 15.79 -17.28 6.60
CA ILE A 307 14.63 -17.86 5.92
C ILE A 307 14.27 -16.98 4.74
N VAL A 308 14.11 -17.57 3.57
CA VAL A 308 13.62 -16.93 2.35
C VAL A 308 12.15 -17.26 2.20
N VAL A 309 11.32 -16.25 2.03
CA VAL A 309 9.88 -16.41 1.80
C VAL A 309 9.44 -15.56 0.61
N GLY A 310 8.48 -16.04 -0.16
CA GLY A 310 7.97 -15.29 -1.30
C GLY A 310 7.02 -16.08 -2.17
N PHE A 311 6.69 -15.50 -3.31
CA PHE A 311 5.82 -16.08 -4.32
C PHE A 311 6.58 -16.37 -5.61
N ALA A 312 6.21 -17.44 -6.27
CA ALA A 312 6.73 -17.84 -7.57
C ALA A 312 5.64 -18.58 -8.36
N ARG A 313 6.00 -19.13 -9.51
CA ARG A 313 5.11 -20.02 -10.29
C ARG A 313 5.83 -21.32 -10.62
N LEU A 314 5.04 -22.37 -10.68
CA LEU A 314 5.43 -23.67 -11.22
C LEU A 314 4.34 -24.12 -12.21
N ASP A 315 4.72 -24.31 -13.46
CA ASP A 315 3.80 -24.60 -14.58
C ASP A 315 2.61 -23.60 -14.62
N GLY A 316 2.95 -22.33 -14.49
CA GLY A 316 2.01 -21.20 -14.49
C GLY A 316 1.16 -21.03 -13.23
N ALA A 317 1.19 -21.96 -12.29
CA ALA A 317 0.42 -21.88 -11.04
C ALA A 317 1.19 -21.12 -9.96
N SER A 318 0.54 -20.16 -9.29
CA SER A 318 1.16 -19.44 -8.17
C SER A 318 1.42 -20.36 -6.99
N VAL A 319 2.62 -20.29 -6.44
CA VAL A 319 3.06 -21.06 -5.27
C VAL A 319 3.73 -20.14 -4.25
N GLY A 320 3.56 -20.46 -2.96
CA GLY A 320 4.37 -19.87 -1.89
C GLY A 320 5.66 -20.67 -1.73
N VAL A 321 6.77 -19.96 -1.60
CA VAL A 321 8.10 -20.55 -1.37
C VAL A 321 8.55 -20.22 0.05
N ILE A 322 8.97 -21.22 0.81
CA ILE A 322 9.62 -21.08 2.11
C ILE A 322 10.88 -21.93 2.05
N ALA A 323 12.02 -21.32 2.29
CA ALA A 323 13.31 -22.01 2.22
C ALA A 323 14.30 -21.51 3.29
N ASN A 324 15.13 -22.40 3.78
CA ASN A 324 16.27 -22.03 4.63
C ASN A 324 17.33 -21.34 3.77
N GLN A 325 17.97 -20.29 4.31
CA GLN A 325 19.10 -19.61 3.68
C GLN A 325 20.39 -19.95 4.45
N PRO A 326 21.23 -20.84 3.92
CA PRO A 326 22.49 -21.22 4.57
C PRO A 326 23.59 -20.17 4.53
N GLN A 327 23.45 -19.15 3.66
CA GLN A 327 24.44 -18.08 3.46
C GLN A 327 24.39 -17.03 4.57
#